data_63bdacccd465456931a02f14a22ce3af
#
_entry.id   63bdacccd465456931a02f14a22ce3af
#
_cell.length_a   1.000
_cell.length_b   1.000
_cell.length_c   1.000
_cell.angle_alpha   90.00
_cell.angle_beta   90.00
_cell.angle_gamma   90.00
#
_symmetry.space_group_name_H-M   'P 1'
#
loop_
_entity.id
_entity.type
_entity.pdbx_description
1 polymer ?
#
loop_
_entity_poly.entity_id
_entity_poly.type
_entity_poly.pdbx_seq_one_letter_code
_entity_poly.pdbx_strand_id
1 'polypeptide(L)'
;MELLDGKKAAAKVQEDIAKEVAYLKEKGHRAPHLVAILVGQNGASMTYVNNKVTACERVGFASSVVNLPESVTQEELLGEIQKLNQDTTIDGFIVQLPLPKHIKEQEVLLAINPDKDADGFHPTNFGRMALGLEAFIPATPYGILELLSQYQIPTDGKNVVVIGRSDIVGRPISILLSQKPWNATVTLTHSRTQNLAALTQKADIIIAALGSPNFLKAEMIKEGAVIIDVGITRVADPSSKKGFRIVGDVDFENVKEKASYLTPVPGGVGPMTIAMLMKNTLNAYKRTHKIQ
;
A
#
# COMPACT_ATOMS: atom_id res chain seq x y z
N MET A 1 6.36 24.55 2.92
CA MET A 1 5.97 23.14 2.67
C MET A 1 6.05 22.34 3.96
N GLU A 2 5.04 21.52 4.24
CA GLU A 2 5.03 20.56 5.35
C GLU A 2 5.29 19.15 4.83
N LEU A 3 6.14 18.37 5.55
CA LEU A 3 6.39 16.98 5.18
C LEU A 3 5.25 16.08 5.68
N LEU A 4 4.69 15.28 4.79
CA LEU A 4 3.80 14.19 5.13
C LEU A 4 4.63 12.98 5.62
N ASP A 5 5.02 13.02 6.90
CA ASP A 5 5.84 11.99 7.52
C ASP A 5 5.05 10.69 7.73
N GLY A 6 5.17 9.79 6.75
CA GLY A 6 4.51 8.49 6.80
C GLY A 6 5.06 7.56 7.87
N LYS A 7 6.29 7.74 8.33
CA LYS A 7 6.82 6.95 9.47
C LYS A 7 6.10 7.30 10.75
N LYS A 8 5.92 8.60 11.02
CA LYS A 8 5.19 9.09 12.20
C LYS A 8 3.73 8.66 12.15
N ALA A 9 3.08 8.83 11.00
CA ALA A 9 1.69 8.43 10.81
C ALA A 9 1.49 6.91 10.95
N ALA A 10 2.36 6.10 10.36
CA ALA A 10 2.33 4.65 10.49
C ALA A 10 2.58 4.17 11.93
N ALA A 11 3.48 4.83 12.66
CA ALA A 11 3.75 4.50 14.05
C ALA A 11 2.49 4.68 14.92
N LYS A 12 1.72 5.76 14.71
CA LYS A 12 0.45 6.00 15.40
C LYS A 12 -0.57 4.89 15.12
N VAL A 13 -0.75 4.52 13.87
CA VAL A 13 -1.65 3.41 13.49
C VAL A 13 -1.21 2.10 14.15
N GLN A 14 0.09 1.79 14.11
CA GLN A 14 0.62 0.58 14.71
C GLN A 14 0.45 0.57 16.24
N GLU A 15 0.59 1.72 16.90
CA GLU A 15 0.33 1.86 18.33
C GLU A 15 -1.14 1.57 18.67
N ASP A 16 -2.07 2.11 17.87
CA ASP A 16 -3.50 1.88 18.08
C ASP A 16 -3.86 0.40 17.87
N ILE A 17 -3.30 -0.24 16.82
CA ILE A 17 -3.43 -1.69 16.58
C ILE A 17 -2.86 -2.48 17.77
N ALA A 18 -1.69 -2.13 18.26
CA ALA A 18 -1.04 -2.83 19.38
C ALA A 18 -1.90 -2.77 20.67
N LYS A 19 -2.50 -1.61 20.97
CA LYS A 19 -3.45 -1.44 22.10
C LYS A 19 -4.66 -2.35 21.94
N GLU A 20 -5.25 -2.42 20.73
CA GLU A 20 -6.40 -3.26 20.45
C GLU A 20 -6.04 -4.75 20.59
N VAL A 21 -4.89 -5.17 20.06
CA VAL A 21 -4.39 -6.56 20.21
C VAL A 21 -4.14 -6.92 21.66
N ALA A 22 -3.56 -6.02 22.45
CA ALA A 22 -3.34 -6.26 23.89
C ALA A 22 -4.69 -6.45 24.60
N TYR A 23 -5.67 -5.59 24.34
CA TYR A 23 -7.01 -5.71 24.88
C TYR A 23 -7.68 -7.05 24.50
N LEU A 24 -7.57 -7.47 23.24
CA LEU A 24 -8.12 -8.75 22.80
C LEU A 24 -7.46 -9.94 23.51
N LYS A 25 -6.14 -9.90 23.72
CA LYS A 25 -5.42 -10.93 24.48
C LYS A 25 -5.87 -10.99 25.96
N GLU A 26 -6.09 -9.85 26.60
CA GLU A 26 -6.63 -9.79 27.97
C GLU A 26 -8.04 -10.41 28.05
N LYS A 27 -8.82 -10.35 26.97
CA LYS A 27 -10.13 -11.01 26.85
C LYS A 27 -10.05 -12.51 26.50
N GLY A 28 -8.86 -13.09 26.44
CA GLY A 28 -8.65 -14.50 26.15
C GLY A 28 -8.60 -14.86 24.66
N HIS A 29 -8.55 -13.87 23.77
CA HIS A 29 -8.38 -14.11 22.36
C HIS A 29 -6.90 -14.40 22.00
N ARG A 30 -6.68 -15.22 20.95
CA ARG A 30 -5.32 -15.39 20.41
C ARG A 30 -4.85 -14.13 19.65
N ALA A 31 -3.57 -14.03 19.40
CA ALA A 31 -3.05 -13.00 18.50
C ALA A 31 -3.55 -13.21 17.06
N PRO A 32 -3.85 -12.12 16.32
CA PRO A 32 -4.00 -12.20 14.86
C PRO A 32 -2.75 -12.77 14.21
N HIS A 33 -2.90 -13.55 13.12
CA HIS A 33 -1.79 -14.21 12.43
C HIS A 33 -1.75 -13.83 10.96
N LEU A 34 -0.64 -13.21 10.54
CA LEU A 34 -0.33 -12.88 9.16
C LEU A 34 0.73 -13.81 8.59
N VAL A 35 0.48 -14.36 7.41
CA VAL A 35 1.47 -15.17 6.67
C VAL A 35 1.93 -14.43 5.41
N ALA A 36 3.21 -14.48 5.10
CA ALA A 36 3.76 -13.99 3.84
C ALA A 36 4.35 -15.16 3.04
N ILE A 37 3.90 -15.36 1.81
CA ILE A 37 4.55 -16.25 0.85
C ILE A 37 5.60 -15.47 0.10
N LEU A 38 6.84 -15.95 0.12
CA LEU A 38 7.97 -15.40 -0.64
C LEU A 38 8.46 -16.43 -1.64
N VAL A 39 8.48 -16.09 -2.91
CA VAL A 39 9.00 -16.93 -3.99
C VAL A 39 10.35 -16.40 -4.45
N GLY A 40 11.36 -17.27 -4.39
CA GLY A 40 12.76 -16.91 -4.72
C GLY A 40 13.45 -16.06 -3.64
N GLN A 41 14.62 -15.54 -3.99
CA GLN A 41 15.51 -14.80 -3.07
C GLN A 41 15.78 -13.37 -3.54
N ASN A 42 14.80 -12.69 -4.12
CA ASN A 42 14.96 -11.30 -4.51
C ASN A 42 15.19 -10.42 -3.27
N GLY A 43 16.35 -9.76 -3.19
CA GLY A 43 16.74 -8.98 -2.00
C GLY A 43 15.81 -7.81 -1.68
N ALA A 44 15.07 -7.29 -2.67
CA ALA A 44 14.03 -6.29 -2.40
C ALA A 44 12.83 -6.93 -1.71
N SER A 45 12.32 -8.03 -2.26
CA SER A 45 11.18 -8.78 -1.71
C SER A 45 11.48 -9.29 -0.29
N MET A 46 12.69 -9.80 -0.04
CA MET A 46 13.14 -10.20 1.29
C MET A 46 13.12 -9.04 2.29
N THR A 47 13.60 -7.86 1.88
CA THR A 47 13.57 -6.66 2.73
C THR A 47 12.13 -6.26 3.08
N TYR A 48 11.20 -6.32 2.12
CA TYR A 48 9.79 -6.03 2.34
C TYR A 48 9.13 -7.03 3.29
N VAL A 49 9.38 -8.32 3.11
CA VAL A 49 8.85 -9.37 4.01
C VAL A 49 9.40 -9.19 5.42
N ASN A 50 10.70 -8.96 5.59
CA ASN A 50 11.30 -8.71 6.91
C ASN A 50 10.68 -7.48 7.60
N ASN A 51 10.43 -6.41 6.87
CA ASN A 51 9.76 -5.22 7.43
C ASN A 51 8.33 -5.54 7.89
N LYS A 52 7.61 -6.41 7.17
CA LYS A 52 6.26 -6.87 7.55
C LYS A 52 6.31 -7.74 8.82
N VAL A 53 7.27 -8.66 8.92
CA VAL A 53 7.48 -9.48 10.14
C VAL A 53 7.78 -8.59 11.34
N THR A 54 8.71 -7.65 11.22
CA THR A 54 9.01 -6.69 12.29
C THR A 54 7.79 -5.84 12.68
N ALA A 55 6.94 -5.48 11.72
CA ALA A 55 5.69 -4.77 12.01
C ALA A 55 4.69 -5.66 12.77
N CYS A 56 4.57 -6.94 12.41
CA CYS A 56 3.75 -7.91 13.14
C CYS A 56 4.20 -8.04 14.60
N GLU A 57 5.50 -8.20 14.84
CA GLU A 57 6.07 -8.25 16.19
C GLU A 57 5.72 -7.00 17.00
N ARG A 58 5.87 -5.82 16.39
CA ARG A 58 5.58 -4.53 17.04
C ARG A 58 4.13 -4.39 17.47
N VAL A 59 3.18 -4.87 16.66
CA VAL A 59 1.75 -4.80 16.99
C VAL A 59 1.24 -6.01 17.77
N GLY A 60 2.11 -6.97 18.08
CA GLY A 60 1.79 -8.16 18.87
C GLY A 60 1.06 -9.26 18.12
N PHE A 61 1.17 -9.29 16.78
CA PHE A 61 0.67 -10.36 15.92
C PHE A 61 1.59 -11.58 15.94
N ALA A 62 1.04 -12.75 15.65
CA ALA A 62 1.80 -13.88 15.13
C ALA A 62 2.13 -13.63 13.65
N SER A 63 3.30 -14.07 13.21
CA SER A 63 3.68 -14.01 11.80
C SER A 63 4.46 -15.25 11.37
N SER A 64 4.26 -15.67 10.13
CA SER A 64 4.99 -16.78 9.50
C SER A 64 5.39 -16.40 8.08
N VAL A 65 6.51 -16.97 7.61
CA VAL A 65 6.97 -16.81 6.24
C VAL A 65 7.10 -18.17 5.58
N VAL A 66 6.39 -18.35 4.48
CA VAL A 66 6.51 -19.52 3.61
C VAL A 66 7.48 -19.17 2.50
N ASN A 67 8.68 -19.75 2.56
CA ASN A 67 9.72 -19.54 1.55
C ASN A 67 9.65 -20.64 0.50
N LEU A 68 9.38 -20.29 -0.74
CA LEU A 68 9.36 -21.18 -1.88
C LEU A 68 10.54 -20.88 -2.80
N PRO A 69 11.15 -21.90 -3.44
CA PRO A 69 12.24 -21.68 -4.38
C PRO A 69 11.76 -20.90 -5.61
N GLU A 70 12.66 -20.21 -6.30
CA GLU A 70 12.33 -19.52 -7.56
C GLU A 70 11.79 -20.48 -8.63
N SER A 71 12.18 -21.75 -8.57
CA SER A 71 11.74 -22.81 -9.48
C SER A 71 10.36 -23.42 -9.13
N VAL A 72 9.68 -22.94 -8.07
CA VAL A 72 8.36 -23.46 -7.68
C VAL A 72 7.40 -23.40 -8.88
N THR A 73 6.63 -24.45 -9.10
CA THR A 73 5.63 -24.47 -10.16
C THR A 73 4.37 -23.69 -9.77
N GLN A 74 3.57 -23.34 -10.78
CA GLN A 74 2.26 -22.71 -10.56
C GLN A 74 1.38 -23.57 -9.64
N GLU A 75 1.34 -24.88 -9.88
CA GLU A 75 0.51 -25.84 -9.14
C GLU A 75 0.96 -25.98 -7.68
N GLU A 76 2.26 -26.04 -7.42
CA GLU A 76 2.81 -26.10 -6.06
C GLU A 76 2.47 -24.81 -5.28
N LEU A 77 2.62 -23.64 -5.90
CA LEU A 77 2.25 -22.38 -5.26
C LEU A 77 0.75 -22.28 -4.98
N LEU A 78 -0.10 -22.70 -5.92
CA LEU A 78 -1.54 -22.75 -5.72
C LEU A 78 -1.93 -23.75 -4.63
N GLY A 79 -1.24 -24.90 -4.56
CA GLY A 79 -1.42 -25.87 -3.48
C GLY A 79 -1.09 -25.30 -2.10
N GLU A 80 -0.04 -24.49 -1.99
CA GLU A 80 0.32 -23.82 -0.74
C GLU A 80 -0.72 -22.74 -0.34
N ILE A 81 -1.19 -21.95 -1.31
CA ILE A 81 -2.27 -21.00 -1.09
C ILE A 81 -3.53 -21.69 -0.58
N GLN A 82 -3.87 -22.84 -1.15
CA GLN A 82 -5.06 -23.62 -0.72
C GLN A 82 -4.92 -24.11 0.73
N LYS A 83 -3.74 -24.52 1.17
CA LYS A 83 -3.50 -24.88 2.59
C LYS A 83 -3.73 -23.67 3.51
N LEU A 84 -3.19 -22.50 3.15
CA LEU A 84 -3.38 -21.27 3.94
C LEU A 84 -4.84 -20.81 3.95
N ASN A 85 -5.57 -21.00 2.86
CA ASN A 85 -7.01 -20.70 2.80
C ASN A 85 -7.81 -21.56 3.81
N GLN A 86 -7.42 -22.81 4.00
CA GLN A 86 -8.13 -23.76 4.87
C GLN A 86 -7.70 -23.68 6.34
N ASP A 87 -6.53 -23.12 6.63
CA ASP A 87 -5.99 -23.02 7.98
C ASP A 87 -6.73 -21.95 8.79
N THR A 88 -7.54 -22.38 9.75
CA THR A 88 -8.33 -21.48 10.62
C THR A 88 -7.51 -20.69 11.63
N THR A 89 -6.22 -21.01 11.79
CA THR A 89 -5.31 -20.27 12.66
C THR A 89 -4.69 -19.04 11.98
N ILE A 90 -4.87 -18.91 10.66
CA ILE A 90 -4.35 -17.82 9.82
C ILE A 90 -5.49 -16.86 9.48
N ASP A 91 -5.32 -15.59 9.82
CA ASP A 91 -6.35 -14.56 9.61
C ASP A 91 -6.18 -13.82 8.28
N GLY A 92 -4.96 -13.68 7.82
CA GLY A 92 -4.66 -13.10 6.53
C GLY A 92 -3.31 -13.58 6.01
N PHE A 93 -3.17 -13.56 4.70
CA PHE A 93 -1.88 -13.80 4.09
C PHE A 93 -1.70 -12.99 2.81
N ILE A 94 -0.47 -12.89 2.40
CA ILE A 94 -0.05 -12.20 1.18
C ILE A 94 0.87 -13.08 0.36
N VAL A 95 0.88 -12.88 -0.94
CA VAL A 95 1.91 -13.38 -1.84
C VAL A 95 2.77 -12.22 -2.27
N GLN A 96 4.03 -12.20 -1.85
CA GLN A 96 4.92 -11.07 -2.11
C GLN A 96 5.25 -10.94 -3.60
N LEU A 97 4.83 -9.82 -4.19
CA LEU A 97 5.13 -9.48 -5.58
C LEU A 97 6.52 -8.78 -5.69
N PRO A 98 7.16 -8.85 -6.88
CA PRO A 98 6.75 -9.58 -8.08
C PRO A 98 7.03 -11.08 -7.99
N LEU A 99 6.28 -11.87 -8.74
CA LEU A 99 6.50 -13.31 -8.91
C LEU A 99 7.45 -13.60 -10.09
N PRO A 100 8.09 -14.79 -10.13
CA PRO A 100 8.84 -15.24 -11.29
C PRO A 100 7.98 -15.26 -12.56
N LYS A 101 8.57 -14.99 -13.72
CA LYS A 101 7.85 -14.82 -15.01
C LYS A 101 7.03 -16.04 -15.46
N HIS A 102 7.38 -17.24 -15.00
CA HIS A 102 6.65 -18.47 -15.35
C HIS A 102 5.39 -18.66 -14.50
N ILE A 103 5.21 -17.87 -13.45
CA ILE A 103 4.02 -17.88 -12.61
C ILE A 103 3.02 -16.83 -13.13
N LYS A 104 1.79 -17.25 -13.30
CA LYS A 104 0.69 -16.37 -13.69
C LYS A 104 0.13 -15.66 -12.45
N GLU A 105 0.60 -14.46 -12.21
CA GLU A 105 0.27 -13.64 -11.03
C GLU A 105 -1.23 -13.51 -10.81
N GLN A 106 -2.00 -13.28 -11.88
CA GLN A 106 -3.45 -13.14 -11.79
C GLN A 106 -4.14 -14.41 -11.25
N GLU A 107 -3.70 -15.60 -11.67
CA GLU A 107 -4.25 -16.87 -11.16
C GLU A 107 -3.93 -17.04 -9.68
N VAL A 108 -2.73 -16.62 -9.25
CA VAL A 108 -2.31 -16.64 -7.85
C VAL A 108 -3.18 -15.73 -7.00
N LEU A 109 -3.39 -14.49 -7.42
CA LEU A 109 -4.24 -13.53 -6.70
C LEU A 109 -5.70 -14.00 -6.59
N LEU A 110 -6.23 -14.60 -7.66
CA LEU A 110 -7.59 -15.18 -7.67
C LEU A 110 -7.75 -16.41 -6.76
N ALA A 111 -6.67 -17.12 -6.47
CA ALA A 111 -6.72 -18.30 -5.61
C ALA A 111 -6.75 -17.96 -4.10
N ILE A 112 -6.42 -16.73 -3.72
CA ILE A 112 -6.49 -16.26 -2.35
C ILE A 112 -7.97 -16.15 -1.94
N ASN A 113 -8.32 -16.67 -0.75
CA ASN A 113 -9.65 -16.43 -0.21
C ASN A 113 -9.85 -14.92 0.05
N PRO A 114 -10.88 -14.26 -0.52
CA PRO A 114 -11.12 -12.83 -0.29
C PRO A 114 -11.18 -12.42 1.17
N ASP A 115 -11.60 -13.31 2.07
CA ASP A 115 -11.67 -13.06 3.50
C ASP A 115 -10.31 -13.12 4.21
N LYS A 116 -9.26 -13.58 3.52
CA LYS A 116 -7.86 -13.63 3.99
C LYS A 116 -6.90 -12.79 3.16
N ASP A 117 -7.42 -12.06 2.17
CA ASP A 117 -6.66 -11.19 1.27
C ASP A 117 -6.20 -9.91 2.01
N ALA A 118 -5.13 -10.02 2.78
CA ALA A 118 -4.64 -8.91 3.59
C ALA A 118 -4.09 -7.73 2.77
N ASP A 119 -3.60 -7.97 1.54
CA ASP A 119 -3.16 -6.91 0.62
C ASP A 119 -4.34 -6.16 -0.04
N GLY A 120 -5.55 -6.76 -0.07
CA GLY A 120 -6.75 -6.18 -0.70
C GLY A 120 -6.72 -6.22 -2.23
N PHE A 121 -6.02 -7.18 -2.84
CA PHE A 121 -5.84 -7.25 -4.30
C PHE A 121 -6.86 -8.15 -4.99
N HIS A 122 -7.60 -8.98 -4.24
CA HIS A 122 -8.59 -9.87 -4.81
C HIS A 122 -9.72 -9.09 -5.49
N PRO A 123 -10.14 -9.46 -6.72
CA PRO A 123 -11.19 -8.74 -7.45
C PRO A 123 -12.51 -8.61 -6.70
N THR A 124 -12.86 -9.55 -5.83
CA THR A 124 -14.04 -9.45 -4.96
C THR A 124 -13.91 -8.26 -4.00
N ASN A 125 -12.77 -8.10 -3.34
CA ASN A 125 -12.50 -6.96 -2.45
C ASN A 125 -12.48 -5.65 -3.25
N PHE A 126 -11.82 -5.65 -4.42
CA PHE A 126 -11.80 -4.49 -5.30
C PHE A 126 -13.21 -4.07 -5.74
N GLY A 127 -14.06 -5.02 -6.18
CA GLY A 127 -15.44 -4.75 -6.58
C GLY A 127 -16.29 -4.23 -5.42
N ARG A 128 -16.18 -4.84 -4.24
CA ARG A 128 -16.87 -4.38 -3.02
C ARG A 128 -16.44 -2.96 -2.63
N MET A 129 -15.13 -2.71 -2.60
CA MET A 129 -14.56 -1.38 -2.37
C MET A 129 -15.10 -0.35 -3.39
N ALA A 130 -15.14 -0.71 -4.68
CA ALA A 130 -15.64 0.18 -5.73
C ALA A 130 -17.13 0.51 -5.60
N LEU A 131 -17.90 -0.34 -4.92
CA LEU A 131 -19.31 -0.13 -4.61
C LEU A 131 -19.55 0.49 -3.22
N GLY A 132 -18.49 0.84 -2.49
CA GLY A 132 -18.60 1.37 -1.13
C GLY A 132 -19.08 0.33 -0.09
N LEU A 133 -18.93 -0.96 -0.40
CA LEU A 133 -19.25 -2.05 0.52
C LEU A 133 -18.03 -2.38 1.38
N GLU A 134 -18.25 -3.03 2.51
CA GLU A 134 -17.17 -3.51 3.36
C GLU A 134 -16.23 -4.46 2.60
N ALA A 135 -14.94 -4.13 2.59
CA ALA A 135 -13.91 -4.87 1.88
C ALA A 135 -12.54 -4.61 2.50
N PHE A 136 -11.57 -5.47 2.21
CA PHE A 136 -10.17 -5.13 2.42
C PHE A 136 -9.73 -4.17 1.31
N ILE A 137 -9.26 -3.01 1.75
CA ILE A 137 -8.79 -1.96 0.84
C ILE A 137 -7.33 -2.24 0.49
N PRO A 138 -6.90 -2.11 -0.78
CA PRO A 138 -5.49 -2.22 -1.14
C PRO A 138 -4.62 -1.37 -0.21
N ALA A 139 -3.60 -2.00 0.39
CA ALA A 139 -2.89 -1.43 1.53
C ALA A 139 -2.23 -0.07 1.23
N THR A 140 -1.69 0.13 0.02
CA THR A 140 -1.07 1.43 -0.36
C THR A 140 -2.10 2.54 -0.53
N PRO A 141 -3.18 2.40 -1.29
CA PRO A 141 -4.29 3.35 -1.31
C PRO A 141 -4.87 3.65 0.06
N TYR A 142 -5.08 2.63 0.88
CA TYR A 142 -5.56 2.82 2.24
C TYR A 142 -4.60 3.67 3.08
N GLY A 143 -3.29 3.43 2.93
CA GLY A 143 -2.25 4.24 3.59
C GLY A 143 -2.23 5.70 3.13
N ILE A 144 -2.54 5.97 1.86
CA ILE A 144 -2.67 7.34 1.35
C ILE A 144 -3.87 8.03 1.99
N LEU A 145 -5.02 7.37 2.06
CA LEU A 145 -6.22 7.92 2.72
C LEU A 145 -5.98 8.23 4.19
N GLU A 146 -5.38 7.29 4.90
CA GLU A 146 -5.03 7.46 6.31
C GLU A 146 -4.06 8.62 6.52
N LEU A 147 -3.06 8.77 5.65
CA LEU A 147 -2.11 9.88 5.69
C LEU A 147 -2.82 11.23 5.48
N LEU A 148 -3.67 11.34 4.46
CA LEU A 148 -4.47 12.54 4.21
C LEU A 148 -5.35 12.88 5.42
N SER A 149 -5.98 11.87 6.04
CA SER A 149 -6.83 12.05 7.23
C SER A 149 -6.04 12.54 8.43
N GLN A 150 -4.88 11.93 8.75
CA GLN A 150 -4.08 12.32 9.91
C GLN A 150 -3.50 13.73 9.81
N TYR A 151 -3.19 14.18 8.59
CA TYR A 151 -2.75 15.54 8.32
C TYR A 151 -3.91 16.51 8.05
N GLN A 152 -5.16 16.05 8.20
CA GLN A 152 -6.37 16.86 8.01
C GLN A 152 -6.42 17.60 6.65
N ILE A 153 -5.90 16.92 5.61
CA ILE A 153 -5.90 17.48 4.24
C ILE A 153 -7.31 17.33 3.65
N PRO A 154 -7.99 18.45 3.34
CA PRO A 154 -9.33 18.41 2.80
C PRO A 154 -9.32 17.87 1.37
N THR A 155 -10.23 16.93 1.08
CA THR A 155 -10.41 16.34 -0.25
C THR A 155 -11.77 16.69 -0.86
N ASP A 156 -12.73 17.10 -0.04
CA ASP A 156 -14.09 17.42 -0.45
C ASP A 156 -14.09 18.57 -1.47
N GLY A 157 -14.65 18.30 -2.65
CA GLY A 157 -14.68 19.25 -3.78
C GLY A 157 -13.32 19.53 -4.43
N LYS A 158 -12.23 18.87 -4.03
CA LYS A 158 -10.88 19.10 -4.59
C LYS A 158 -10.66 18.35 -5.89
N ASN A 159 -9.84 18.96 -6.76
CA ASN A 159 -9.36 18.31 -7.97
C ASN A 159 -8.12 17.46 -7.66
N VAL A 160 -8.25 16.16 -7.83
CA VAL A 160 -7.16 15.20 -7.64
C VAL A 160 -6.72 14.65 -8.98
N VAL A 161 -5.42 14.67 -9.24
CA VAL A 161 -4.83 14.00 -10.40
C VAL A 161 -4.00 12.82 -9.92
N VAL A 162 -4.34 11.62 -10.39
CA VAL A 162 -3.58 10.40 -10.13
C VAL A 162 -2.77 10.05 -11.38
N ILE A 163 -1.45 10.02 -11.24
CA ILE A 163 -0.53 9.68 -12.33
C ILE A 163 -0.13 8.22 -12.18
N GLY A 164 -0.64 7.37 -13.08
CA GLY A 164 -0.49 5.91 -13.03
C GLY A 164 -1.81 5.21 -12.76
N ARG A 165 -2.04 4.08 -13.46
CA ARG A 165 -3.32 3.33 -13.44
C ARG A 165 -3.15 1.86 -13.09
N SER A 166 -2.20 1.54 -12.20
CA SER A 166 -2.00 0.18 -11.72
C SER A 166 -3.24 -0.31 -10.95
N ASP A 167 -3.45 -1.61 -10.96
CA ASP A 167 -4.58 -2.24 -10.25
C ASP A 167 -4.40 -2.19 -8.73
N ILE A 168 -3.15 -2.04 -8.27
CA ILE A 168 -2.81 -2.04 -6.84
C ILE A 168 -2.75 -0.64 -6.21
N VAL A 169 -2.61 0.44 -7.01
CA VAL A 169 -2.53 1.82 -6.49
C VAL A 169 -3.42 2.78 -7.25
N GLY A 170 -3.12 3.03 -8.54
CA GLY A 170 -3.73 4.14 -9.27
C GLY A 170 -5.25 4.02 -9.42
N ARG A 171 -5.74 2.88 -9.85
CA ARG A 171 -7.20 2.63 -9.95
C ARG A 171 -7.89 2.68 -8.60
N PRO A 172 -7.46 1.91 -7.58
CA PRO A 172 -8.17 1.91 -6.31
C PRO A 172 -8.19 3.27 -5.62
N ILE A 173 -7.08 4.03 -5.60
CA ILE A 173 -7.08 5.35 -4.97
C ILE A 173 -7.98 6.35 -5.70
N SER A 174 -8.08 6.24 -7.03
CA SER A 174 -8.97 7.10 -7.82
C SER A 174 -10.44 6.86 -7.47
N ILE A 175 -10.83 5.60 -7.30
CA ILE A 175 -12.18 5.22 -6.90
C ILE A 175 -12.46 5.70 -5.49
N LEU A 176 -11.59 5.38 -4.54
CA LEU A 176 -11.75 5.71 -3.13
C LEU A 176 -11.91 7.22 -2.90
N LEU A 177 -11.07 8.04 -3.52
CA LEU A 177 -11.16 9.50 -3.37
C LEU A 177 -12.40 10.11 -4.01
N SER A 178 -12.97 9.46 -5.03
CA SER A 178 -14.21 9.93 -5.67
C SER A 178 -15.49 9.58 -4.89
N GLN A 179 -15.39 8.70 -3.89
CA GLN A 179 -16.52 8.27 -3.06
C GLN A 179 -16.64 9.11 -1.79
N LYS A 180 -17.80 8.99 -1.12
CA LYS A 180 -17.96 9.49 0.25
C LYS A 180 -17.06 8.71 1.21
N PRO A 181 -16.46 9.35 2.20
CA PRO A 181 -16.62 10.77 2.58
C PRO A 181 -15.62 11.70 1.89
N TRP A 182 -14.77 11.21 0.99
CA TRP A 182 -13.67 11.96 0.39
C TRP A 182 -14.11 12.99 -0.64
N ASN A 183 -15.14 12.68 -1.44
CA ASN A 183 -15.85 13.57 -2.38
C ASN A 183 -14.96 14.37 -3.33
N ALA A 184 -13.81 13.84 -3.74
CA ALA A 184 -12.92 14.52 -4.67
C ALA A 184 -13.36 14.32 -6.13
N THR A 185 -13.05 15.28 -6.99
CA THR A 185 -13.10 15.11 -8.44
C THR A 185 -11.77 14.53 -8.90
N VAL A 186 -11.75 13.29 -9.39
CA VAL A 186 -10.52 12.58 -9.69
C VAL A 186 -10.30 12.40 -11.18
N THR A 187 -9.12 12.80 -11.65
CA THR A 187 -8.63 12.54 -13.00
C THR A 187 -7.55 11.46 -12.94
N LEU A 188 -7.85 10.26 -13.43
CA LEU A 188 -6.89 9.17 -13.55
C LEU A 188 -6.13 9.28 -14.87
N THR A 189 -4.80 9.38 -14.81
CA THR A 189 -3.93 9.56 -15.98
C THR A 189 -2.99 8.38 -16.20
N HIS A 190 -2.46 8.29 -17.41
CA HIS A 190 -1.58 7.19 -17.82
C HIS A 190 -0.65 7.61 -18.97
N SER A 191 0.20 6.73 -19.44
CA SER A 191 1.22 7.03 -20.48
C SER A 191 0.66 7.52 -21.84
N ARG A 192 -0.64 7.42 -22.07
CA ARG A 192 -1.31 7.92 -23.29
C ARG A 192 -2.11 9.20 -23.03
N THR A 193 -2.08 9.73 -21.81
CA THR A 193 -2.77 10.99 -21.47
C THR A 193 -2.06 12.15 -22.17
N GLN A 194 -2.83 12.91 -22.95
CA GLN A 194 -2.33 14.12 -23.61
C GLN A 194 -2.34 15.30 -22.62
N ASN A 195 -1.39 16.20 -22.80
CA ASN A 195 -1.30 17.44 -22.02
C ASN A 195 -1.33 17.23 -20.50
N LEU A 196 -0.61 16.21 -19.99
CA LEU A 196 -0.59 15.87 -18.57
C LEU A 196 -0.26 17.09 -17.68
N ALA A 197 0.70 17.91 -18.08
CA ALA A 197 1.07 19.11 -17.30
C ALA A 197 -0.10 20.08 -17.13
N ALA A 198 -0.95 20.26 -18.15
CA ALA A 198 -2.13 21.12 -18.04
C ALA A 198 -3.19 20.57 -17.04
N LEU A 199 -3.23 19.25 -16.82
CA LEU A 199 -4.08 18.63 -15.81
C LEU A 199 -3.48 18.80 -14.40
N THR A 200 -2.19 18.49 -14.25
CA THR A 200 -1.52 18.54 -12.95
C THR A 200 -1.35 19.96 -12.42
N GLN A 201 -1.16 20.97 -13.30
CA GLN A 201 -1.14 22.39 -12.93
C GLN A 201 -2.47 22.91 -12.37
N LYS A 202 -3.58 22.20 -12.55
CA LYS A 202 -4.90 22.56 -11.99
C LYS A 202 -5.26 21.74 -10.75
N ALA A 203 -4.50 20.69 -10.45
CA ALA A 203 -4.79 19.77 -9.36
C ALA A 203 -4.50 20.39 -7.99
N ASP A 204 -5.40 20.20 -7.04
CA ASP A 204 -5.18 20.52 -5.62
C ASP A 204 -4.30 19.46 -4.97
N ILE A 205 -4.48 18.19 -5.37
CA ILE A 205 -3.73 17.04 -4.87
C ILE A 205 -3.23 16.25 -6.08
N ILE A 206 -1.96 15.85 -6.05
CA ILE A 206 -1.36 14.98 -7.08
C ILE A 206 -0.84 13.73 -6.40
N ILE A 207 -1.23 12.57 -6.92
CA ILE A 207 -0.71 11.26 -6.50
C ILE A 207 0.15 10.72 -7.63
N ALA A 208 1.46 10.67 -7.43
CA ALA A 208 2.42 10.15 -8.39
C ALA A 208 2.70 8.67 -8.09
N ALA A 209 2.21 7.77 -8.97
CA ALA A 209 2.29 6.32 -8.82
C ALA A 209 2.60 5.64 -10.16
N LEU A 210 3.68 6.08 -10.83
CA LEU A 210 4.04 5.61 -12.16
C LEU A 210 5.34 4.81 -12.22
N GLY A 211 6.14 4.82 -11.15
CA GLY A 211 7.40 4.08 -11.08
C GLY A 211 8.49 4.65 -11.98
N SER A 212 8.49 5.97 -12.20
CA SER A 212 9.49 6.68 -13.01
C SER A 212 10.17 7.78 -12.18
N PRO A 213 11.45 7.61 -11.84
CA PRO A 213 12.16 8.53 -10.96
C PRO A 213 12.12 9.99 -11.41
N ASN A 214 11.80 10.88 -10.48
CA ASN A 214 11.81 12.34 -10.68
C ASN A 214 10.97 12.81 -11.89
N PHE A 215 9.89 12.10 -12.21
CA PHE A 215 9.01 12.43 -13.34
C PHE A 215 8.23 13.73 -13.11
N LEU A 216 7.59 13.89 -11.93
CA LEU A 216 6.79 15.08 -11.62
C LEU A 216 7.72 16.23 -11.26
N LYS A 217 7.69 17.28 -12.09
CA LYS A 217 8.53 18.47 -11.97
C LYS A 217 7.76 19.68 -11.39
N ALA A 218 8.49 20.67 -10.87
CA ALA A 218 7.91 21.87 -10.29
C ALA A 218 7.03 22.67 -11.28
N GLU A 219 7.39 22.71 -12.56
CA GLU A 219 6.58 23.35 -13.60
C GLU A 219 5.27 22.62 -13.90
N MET A 220 5.14 21.36 -13.49
CA MET A 220 3.94 20.57 -13.69
C MET A 220 2.91 20.72 -12.57
N ILE A 221 3.21 21.43 -11.50
CA ILE A 221 2.29 21.60 -10.37
C ILE A 221 1.90 23.07 -10.19
N LYS A 222 0.75 23.31 -9.58
CA LYS A 222 0.39 24.67 -9.13
C LYS A 222 1.00 24.98 -7.77
N GLU A 223 1.07 26.26 -7.44
CA GLU A 223 1.46 26.73 -6.12
C GLU A 223 0.51 26.18 -5.03
N GLY A 224 1.07 25.69 -3.93
CA GLY A 224 0.31 25.18 -2.81
C GLY A 224 -0.31 23.79 -3.01
N ALA A 225 0.01 23.07 -4.09
CA ALA A 225 -0.49 21.71 -4.31
C ALA A 225 0.01 20.74 -3.23
N VAL A 226 -0.83 19.74 -2.91
CA VAL A 226 -0.47 18.58 -2.08
C VAL A 226 0.08 17.48 -2.97
N ILE A 227 1.26 16.96 -2.66
CA ILE A 227 1.94 15.98 -3.50
C ILE A 227 2.18 14.69 -2.71
N ILE A 228 1.59 13.61 -3.19
CA ILE A 228 1.76 12.25 -2.66
C ILE A 228 2.63 11.44 -3.62
N ASP A 229 3.88 11.24 -3.26
CA ASP A 229 4.81 10.41 -4.02
C ASP A 229 4.75 8.95 -3.54
N VAL A 230 4.30 8.07 -4.41
CA VAL A 230 4.19 6.61 -4.16
C VAL A 230 5.38 5.86 -4.73
N GLY A 231 6.21 6.53 -5.56
CA GLY A 231 7.35 5.92 -6.24
C GLY A 231 8.38 5.34 -5.26
N ILE A 232 8.90 4.16 -5.58
CA ILE A 232 9.96 3.48 -4.81
C ILE A 232 10.93 2.83 -5.80
N THR A 233 11.76 3.63 -6.44
CA THR A 233 12.71 3.12 -7.42
C THR A 233 14.11 3.10 -6.85
N ARG A 234 14.81 1.96 -6.99
CA ARG A 234 16.23 1.86 -6.66
C ARG A 234 17.05 2.40 -7.83
N VAL A 235 17.84 3.42 -7.58
CA VAL A 235 18.80 3.96 -8.54
C VAL A 235 20.21 3.72 -8.04
N ALA A 236 21.16 3.41 -8.94
CA ALA A 236 22.54 3.21 -8.58
C ALA A 236 23.11 4.47 -7.91
N ASP A 237 23.82 4.29 -6.82
CA ASP A 237 24.48 5.37 -6.08
C ASP A 237 25.80 4.85 -5.50
N PRO A 238 26.92 5.04 -6.20
CA PRO A 238 28.23 4.58 -5.73
C PRO A 238 28.69 5.23 -4.41
N SER A 239 28.10 6.38 -4.04
CA SER A 239 28.41 7.05 -2.76
C SER A 239 27.73 6.40 -1.56
N SER A 240 26.66 5.64 -1.80
CA SER A 240 25.92 4.93 -0.76
C SER A 240 26.64 3.63 -0.38
N LYS A 241 26.75 3.34 0.91
CA LYS A 241 27.26 2.05 1.42
C LYS A 241 26.51 0.83 0.85
N LYS A 242 25.27 1.00 0.38
CA LYS A 242 24.44 -0.04 -0.22
C LYS A 242 24.57 -0.11 -1.75
N GLY A 243 25.35 0.77 -2.38
CA GLY A 243 25.47 0.87 -3.83
C GLY A 243 24.23 1.44 -4.55
N PHE A 244 23.20 1.80 -3.83
CA PHE A 244 21.98 2.38 -4.39
C PHE A 244 21.32 3.34 -3.40
N ARG A 245 20.47 4.20 -3.91
CA ARG A 245 19.49 4.99 -3.14
C ARG A 245 18.08 4.74 -3.65
N ILE A 246 17.09 4.99 -2.78
CA ILE A 246 15.67 4.93 -3.15
C ILE A 246 15.22 6.35 -3.49
N VAL A 247 14.55 6.49 -4.63
CA VAL A 247 13.98 7.75 -5.10
C VAL A 247 12.52 7.54 -5.48
N GLY A 248 11.74 8.59 -5.35
CA GLY A 248 10.34 8.63 -5.75
C GLY A 248 10.14 9.05 -7.21
N ASP A 249 8.88 9.19 -7.57
CA ASP A 249 8.43 9.66 -8.89
C ASP A 249 8.45 11.20 -8.99
N VAL A 250 8.66 11.90 -7.87
CA VAL A 250 8.64 13.36 -7.76
C VAL A 250 10.06 13.91 -7.67
N ASP A 251 10.35 14.96 -8.41
CA ASP A 251 11.57 15.76 -8.28
C ASP A 251 11.49 16.57 -6.96
N PHE A 252 11.79 15.88 -5.86
CA PHE A 252 11.56 16.36 -4.50
C PHE A 252 12.16 17.74 -4.25
N GLU A 253 13.43 17.96 -4.65
CA GLU A 253 14.15 19.18 -4.34
C GLU A 253 13.57 20.43 -5.01
N ASN A 254 13.03 20.30 -6.22
CA ASN A 254 12.42 21.40 -6.94
C ASN A 254 10.93 21.56 -6.61
N VAL A 255 10.22 20.46 -6.37
CA VAL A 255 8.78 20.46 -6.06
C VAL A 255 8.51 21.00 -4.66
N LYS A 256 9.39 20.75 -3.69
CA LYS A 256 9.23 21.20 -2.29
C LYS A 256 9.08 22.72 -2.15
N GLU A 257 9.68 23.50 -3.05
CA GLU A 257 9.61 24.96 -3.00
C GLU A 257 8.21 25.49 -3.35
N LYS A 258 7.39 24.68 -4.02
CA LYS A 258 6.09 25.07 -4.55
C LYS A 258 4.91 24.34 -3.91
N ALA A 259 5.12 23.14 -3.42
CA ALA A 259 4.10 22.32 -2.76
C ALA A 259 3.75 22.86 -1.36
N SER A 260 2.48 22.69 -0.92
CA SER A 260 2.10 22.92 0.48
C SER A 260 2.46 21.73 1.34
N TYR A 261 2.20 20.51 0.84
CA TYR A 261 2.53 19.25 1.48
C TYR A 261 3.23 18.31 0.49
N LEU A 262 4.18 17.53 0.98
CA LEU A 262 4.91 16.58 0.15
C LEU A 262 5.34 15.36 0.97
N THR A 263 5.12 14.15 0.45
CA THR A 263 5.65 12.93 1.04
C THR A 263 7.13 12.76 0.72
N PRO A 264 7.98 12.42 1.69
CA PRO A 264 9.37 12.05 1.42
C PRO A 264 9.48 10.62 0.87
N VAL A 265 10.50 10.36 0.05
CA VAL A 265 10.87 9.01 -0.37
C VAL A 265 12.35 8.78 -0.07
N PRO A 266 12.69 7.83 0.81
CA PRO A 266 11.81 6.95 1.59
C PRO A 266 11.19 7.65 2.82
N GLY A 267 10.09 7.09 3.34
CA GLY A 267 9.51 7.51 4.61
C GLY A 267 8.10 8.13 4.54
N GLY A 268 7.56 8.29 3.32
CA GLY A 268 6.18 8.71 3.08
C GLY A 268 5.20 7.53 3.02
N VAL A 269 4.73 7.18 1.83
CA VAL A 269 3.67 6.17 1.64
C VAL A 269 4.09 4.75 2.04
N GLY A 270 5.35 4.35 1.83
CA GLY A 270 5.81 2.98 2.11
C GLY A 270 5.54 2.48 3.54
N PRO A 271 5.89 3.22 4.60
CA PRO A 271 5.55 2.84 5.98
C PRO A 271 4.03 2.69 6.22
N MET A 272 3.21 3.54 5.58
CA MET A 272 1.76 3.48 5.69
C MET A 272 1.19 2.19 5.07
N THR A 273 1.75 1.73 3.95
CA THR A 273 1.37 0.45 3.34
C THR A 273 1.49 -0.71 4.33
N ILE A 274 2.59 -0.77 5.08
CA ILE A 274 2.81 -1.81 6.10
C ILE A 274 1.80 -1.67 7.26
N ALA A 275 1.54 -0.45 7.72
CA ALA A 275 0.58 -0.22 8.78
C ALA A 275 -0.85 -0.63 8.37
N MET A 276 -1.24 -0.37 7.12
CA MET A 276 -2.56 -0.75 6.63
C MET A 276 -2.68 -2.25 6.38
N LEU A 277 -1.60 -2.93 6.01
CA LEU A 277 -1.58 -4.38 5.96
C LEU A 277 -1.89 -4.98 7.35
N MET A 278 -1.30 -4.43 8.43
CA MET A 278 -1.63 -4.84 9.80
C MET A 278 -3.12 -4.55 10.12
N LYS A 279 -3.64 -3.40 9.69
CA LYS A 279 -5.05 -3.04 9.90
C LYS A 279 -6.00 -4.00 9.19
N ASN A 280 -5.72 -4.34 7.92
CA ASN A 280 -6.50 -5.33 7.19
C ASN A 280 -6.47 -6.70 7.88
N THR A 281 -5.30 -7.14 8.35
CA THR A 281 -5.16 -8.42 9.08
C THR A 281 -5.95 -8.42 10.39
N LEU A 282 -5.92 -7.32 11.14
CA LEU A 282 -6.74 -7.19 12.36
C LEU A 282 -8.23 -7.22 12.03
N ASN A 283 -8.65 -6.54 10.97
CA ASN A 283 -10.05 -6.54 10.52
C ASN A 283 -10.49 -7.95 10.09
N ALA A 284 -9.63 -8.70 9.38
CA ALA A 284 -9.89 -10.09 9.01
C ALA A 284 -10.08 -10.97 10.25
N TYR A 285 -9.18 -10.83 11.23
CA TYR A 285 -9.29 -11.51 12.53
C TYR A 285 -10.61 -11.20 13.24
N LYS A 286 -10.94 -9.91 13.41
CA LYS A 286 -12.16 -9.48 14.07
C LYS A 286 -13.42 -10.02 13.37
N ARG A 287 -13.43 -9.96 12.05
CA ARG A 287 -14.55 -10.45 11.22
C ARG A 287 -14.74 -11.96 11.39
N THR A 288 -13.67 -12.74 11.34
CA THR A 288 -13.71 -14.21 11.50
C THR A 288 -14.22 -14.59 12.90
N HIS A 289 -13.79 -13.87 13.93
CA HIS A 289 -14.16 -14.13 15.33
C HIS A 289 -15.39 -13.36 15.81
N LYS A 290 -16.10 -12.63 14.92
CA LYS A 290 -17.28 -11.82 15.21
C LYS A 290 -17.08 -10.82 16.37
N ILE A 291 -15.89 -10.22 16.42
CA ILE A 291 -15.49 -9.20 17.39
C ILE A 291 -15.90 -7.82 16.82
N GLN A 292 -16.58 -7.03 17.62
CA GLN A 292 -16.96 -5.65 17.27
C GLN A 292 -15.86 -4.65 17.55
#